data_0e61ecd366327ec87b3362276b7de4a8
#
_entry.id   0e61ecd366327ec87b3362276b7de4a8
#
_cell.length_a   1.000
_cell.length_b   1.000
_cell.length_c   1.000
_cell.angle_alpha   90.00
_cell.angle_beta   90.00
_cell.angle_gamma   90.00
#
_symmetry.space_group_name_H-M   'P 1'
#
loop_
_entity.id
_entity.type
_entity.pdbx_description
1 polymer ?
#
loop_
_entity_poly.entity_id
_entity_poly.type
_entity_poly.pdbx_seq_one_letter_code
_entity_poly.pdbx_strand_id
1 'polypeptide(L)'
;MLKLALTLVLWIPAMSLAAPYSIVIHGGAGTILRDKMSTEVEAEYRKVLNKAVKAGHQVLQRGGSSTEAVTQAILVMEDSPLFNAGRGAVFTHDGEVELDDSIMRGDDLNAGAVTGVKRVRNPILLAEQVM
;
A
#
# COMPACT_ATOMS: atom_id res chain seq x y z
N MET A 1 -12.50 -67.21 2.24
CA MET A 1 -11.74 -66.32 3.18
C MET A 1 -11.37 -65.04 2.44
N LEU A 2 -12.16 -63.96 2.61
CA LEU A 2 -11.97 -62.69 1.93
C LEU A 2 -10.99 -61.86 2.77
N LYS A 3 -9.80 -61.58 2.24
CA LYS A 3 -8.79 -60.71 2.91
C LYS A 3 -9.15 -59.26 2.60
N LEU A 4 -9.66 -58.54 3.61
CA LEU A 4 -9.90 -57.10 3.55
C LEU A 4 -8.56 -56.38 3.69
N ALA A 5 -8.04 -55.76 2.61
CA ALA A 5 -6.87 -54.92 2.67
C ALA A 5 -7.29 -53.51 3.11
N LEU A 6 -6.92 -53.11 4.32
CA LEU A 6 -7.17 -51.78 4.86
C LEU A 6 -6.09 -50.82 4.31
N THR A 7 -6.45 -50.00 3.33
CA THR A 7 -5.55 -48.95 2.78
C THR A 7 -5.58 -47.76 3.69
N LEU A 8 -4.51 -47.55 4.45
CA LEU A 8 -4.31 -46.37 5.29
C LEU A 8 -3.91 -45.18 4.39
N VAL A 9 -4.84 -44.25 4.14
CA VAL A 9 -4.56 -43.02 3.43
C VAL A 9 -3.94 -42.04 4.44
N LEU A 10 -2.62 -41.84 4.39
CA LEU A 10 -1.92 -40.83 5.14
C LEU A 10 -2.27 -39.45 4.53
N TRP A 11 -3.09 -38.69 5.20
CA TRP A 11 -3.36 -37.29 4.88
C TRP A 11 -2.18 -36.45 5.39
N ILE A 12 -1.23 -36.14 4.51
CA ILE A 12 -0.15 -35.21 4.79
C ILE A 12 -0.70 -33.82 4.54
N PRO A 13 -0.86 -32.95 5.55
CA PRO A 13 -1.25 -31.57 5.31
C PRO A 13 -0.14 -30.92 4.46
N ALA A 14 -0.50 -30.44 3.27
CA ALA A 14 0.38 -29.62 2.46
C ALA A 14 0.66 -28.34 3.25
N MET A 15 1.83 -28.25 3.87
CA MET A 15 2.33 -26.99 4.39
C MET A 15 2.54 -26.07 3.19
N SER A 16 1.61 -25.15 2.98
CA SER A 16 1.79 -24.07 2.04
C SER A 16 2.97 -23.24 2.54
N LEU A 17 4.13 -23.41 1.94
CA LEU A 17 5.24 -22.47 2.07
C LEU A 17 4.77 -21.19 1.38
N ALA A 18 4.26 -20.23 2.15
CA ALA A 18 3.95 -18.91 1.65
C ALA A 18 5.22 -18.37 0.98
N ALA A 19 5.10 -17.93 -0.29
CA ALA A 19 6.21 -17.29 -0.98
C ALA A 19 6.70 -16.09 -0.16
N PRO A 20 8.01 -15.85 -0.06
CA PRO A 20 8.53 -14.69 0.66
C PRO A 20 8.00 -13.42 0.00
N TYR A 21 7.43 -12.53 0.79
CA TYR A 21 6.93 -11.23 0.34
C TYR A 21 7.60 -10.10 1.11
N SER A 22 7.69 -8.95 0.48
CA SER A 22 8.19 -7.73 1.11
C SER A 22 7.40 -6.53 0.61
N ILE A 23 7.35 -5.47 1.42
CA ILE A 23 6.79 -4.19 1.06
C ILE A 23 7.74 -3.08 1.48
N VAL A 24 7.93 -2.12 0.60
CA VAL A 24 8.69 -0.91 0.88
C VAL A 24 7.80 0.28 0.55
N ILE A 25 7.86 1.32 1.38
CA ILE A 25 7.14 2.57 1.16
C ILE A 25 8.12 3.73 1.13
N HIS A 26 7.74 4.80 0.44
CA HIS A 26 8.48 6.05 0.40
C HIS A 26 7.55 7.20 0.83
N GLY A 27 7.97 8.00 1.79
CA GLY A 27 7.15 9.06 2.40
C GLY A 27 7.26 10.43 1.71
N GLY A 28 7.92 10.51 0.57
CA GLY A 28 8.13 11.76 -0.17
C GLY A 28 9.59 12.24 -0.15
N ALA A 29 9.92 13.15 -1.07
CA ALA A 29 11.27 13.71 -1.28
C ALA A 29 11.31 15.23 -1.06
N GLY A 30 10.35 15.79 -0.35
CA GLY A 30 10.30 17.23 -0.04
C GLY A 30 11.41 17.68 0.92
N THR A 31 11.34 18.91 1.38
CA THR A 31 12.32 19.54 2.30
C THR A 31 12.20 18.97 3.73
N ILE A 32 12.26 17.66 3.87
CA ILE A 32 12.28 16.96 5.16
C ILE A 32 13.74 16.90 5.63
N LEU A 33 14.29 18.04 6.01
CA LEU A 33 15.62 18.08 6.59
C LEU A 33 15.53 17.68 8.07
N ARG A 34 16.19 16.61 8.42
CA ARG A 34 16.18 16.04 9.77
C ARG A 34 16.63 17.05 10.84
N ASP A 35 17.60 17.89 10.51
CA ASP A 35 18.13 18.96 11.37
C ASP A 35 17.16 20.13 11.57
N LYS A 36 16.09 20.23 10.76
CA LYS A 36 15.03 21.24 10.85
C LYS A 36 13.71 20.69 11.39
N MET A 37 13.66 19.42 11.72
CA MET A 37 12.46 18.74 12.20
C MET A 37 12.54 18.56 13.72
N SER A 38 11.49 18.93 14.46
CA SER A 38 11.44 18.62 15.89
C SER A 38 11.28 17.11 16.11
N THR A 39 11.69 16.65 17.29
CA THR A 39 11.56 15.22 17.68
C THR A 39 10.11 14.75 17.62
N GLU A 40 9.17 15.62 17.98
CA GLU A 40 7.73 15.32 17.97
C GLU A 40 7.22 15.13 16.55
N VAL A 41 7.61 16.03 15.63
CA VAL A 41 7.22 15.94 14.21
C VAL A 41 7.84 14.69 13.55
N GLU A 42 9.13 14.39 13.84
CA GLU A 42 9.75 13.15 13.36
C GLU A 42 8.99 11.91 13.87
N ALA A 43 8.59 11.91 15.14
CA ALA A 43 7.85 10.80 15.74
C ALA A 43 6.47 10.61 15.06
N GLU A 44 5.79 11.69 14.70
CA GLU A 44 4.51 11.62 13.97
C GLU A 44 4.70 11.04 12.57
N TYR A 45 5.69 11.50 11.79
CA TYR A 45 6.02 10.91 10.48
C TYR A 45 6.29 9.41 10.61
N ARG A 46 7.16 9.02 11.54
CA ARG A 46 7.48 7.60 11.78
C ARG A 46 6.26 6.77 12.16
N LYS A 47 5.37 7.33 12.98
CA LYS A 47 4.12 6.68 13.38
C LYS A 47 3.22 6.39 12.18
N VAL A 48 3.02 7.38 11.29
CA VAL A 48 2.17 7.20 10.11
C VAL A 48 2.81 6.27 9.08
N LEU A 49 4.12 6.40 8.82
CA LEU A 49 4.85 5.47 7.94
C LEU A 49 4.79 4.03 8.45
N ASN A 50 4.97 3.82 9.76
CA ASN A 50 4.81 2.50 10.37
C ASN A 50 3.37 1.95 10.23
N LYS A 51 2.36 2.82 10.34
CA LYS A 51 0.96 2.43 10.11
C LYS A 51 0.74 2.04 8.66
N ALA A 52 1.26 2.81 7.71
CA ALA A 52 1.13 2.55 6.27
C ALA A 52 1.78 1.22 5.87
N VAL A 53 3.05 1.01 6.23
CA VAL A 53 3.75 -0.23 5.87
C VAL A 53 3.10 -1.46 6.53
N LYS A 54 2.60 -1.33 7.76
CA LYS A 54 1.87 -2.40 8.44
C LYS A 54 0.54 -2.72 7.76
N ALA A 55 -0.19 -1.72 7.28
CA ALA A 55 -1.44 -1.93 6.55
C ALA A 55 -1.21 -2.78 5.28
N GLY A 56 -0.24 -2.41 4.46
CA GLY A 56 0.14 -3.20 3.29
C GLY A 56 0.70 -4.58 3.64
N HIS A 57 1.57 -4.68 4.64
CA HIS A 57 2.12 -5.96 5.09
C HIS A 57 1.04 -6.94 5.55
N GLN A 58 0.02 -6.48 6.28
CA GLN A 58 -1.10 -7.30 6.73
C GLN A 58 -1.91 -7.88 5.55
N VAL A 59 -2.02 -7.15 4.44
CA VAL A 59 -2.63 -7.67 3.21
C VAL A 59 -1.82 -8.86 2.69
N LEU A 60 -0.51 -8.71 2.54
CA LEU A 60 0.38 -9.78 2.07
C LEU A 60 0.38 -10.98 3.01
N GLN A 61 0.37 -10.74 4.33
CA GLN A 61 0.36 -11.79 5.35
C GLN A 61 -0.87 -12.70 5.26
N ARG A 62 -2.04 -12.15 4.88
CA ARG A 62 -3.26 -12.94 4.67
C ARG A 62 -3.42 -13.50 3.25
N GLY A 63 -2.40 -13.36 2.39
CA GLY A 63 -2.43 -13.86 1.02
C GLY A 63 -3.11 -12.93 0.01
N GLY A 64 -3.31 -11.65 0.36
CA GLY A 64 -3.83 -10.63 -0.56
C GLY A 64 -2.81 -10.25 -1.65
N SER A 65 -3.26 -9.54 -2.66
CA SER A 65 -2.43 -9.14 -3.81
C SER A 65 -1.46 -8.01 -3.47
N SER A 66 -0.41 -7.85 -4.29
CA SER A 66 0.52 -6.73 -4.19
C SER A 66 -0.15 -5.39 -4.43
N THR A 67 -1.08 -5.31 -5.39
CA THR A 67 -1.87 -4.10 -5.67
C THR A 67 -2.72 -3.71 -4.46
N GLU A 68 -3.47 -4.65 -3.87
CA GLU A 68 -4.21 -4.39 -2.63
C GLU A 68 -3.28 -3.91 -1.51
N ALA A 69 -2.10 -4.50 -1.37
CA ALA A 69 -1.14 -4.13 -0.32
C ALA A 69 -0.63 -2.69 -0.49
N VAL A 70 -0.24 -2.28 -1.70
CA VAL A 70 0.23 -0.92 -1.94
C VAL A 70 -0.91 0.09 -1.83
N THR A 71 -2.11 -0.22 -2.32
CA THR A 71 -3.30 0.61 -2.16
C THR A 71 -3.60 0.88 -0.68
N GLN A 72 -3.61 -0.16 0.17
CA GLN A 72 -3.84 0.03 1.61
C GLN A 72 -2.75 0.85 2.31
N ALA A 73 -1.49 0.75 1.88
CA ALA A 73 -0.41 1.57 2.41
C ALA A 73 -0.56 3.05 1.98
N ILE A 74 -0.89 3.30 0.71
CA ILE A 74 -1.08 4.64 0.16
C ILE A 74 -2.28 5.34 0.80
N LEU A 75 -3.41 4.67 1.00
CA LEU A 75 -4.59 5.23 1.67
C LEU A 75 -4.25 5.82 3.05
N VAL A 76 -3.37 5.17 3.81
CA VAL A 76 -2.93 5.68 5.12
C VAL A 76 -2.15 6.99 4.97
N MET A 77 -1.34 7.13 3.91
CA MET A 77 -0.56 8.34 3.67
C MET A 77 -1.42 9.46 3.09
N GLU A 78 -2.32 9.18 2.15
CA GLU A 78 -3.27 10.15 1.58
C GLU A 78 -4.23 10.71 2.62
N ASP A 79 -4.65 9.92 3.61
CA ASP A 79 -5.51 10.37 4.72
C ASP A 79 -4.75 11.18 5.78
N SER A 80 -3.43 11.27 5.69
CA SER A 80 -2.57 12.01 6.63
C SER A 80 -2.23 13.41 6.08
N PRO A 81 -2.26 14.46 6.92
CA PRO A 81 -1.82 15.79 6.50
C PRO A 81 -0.29 15.93 6.42
N LEU A 82 0.48 14.89 6.75
CA LEU A 82 1.93 14.94 6.81
C LEU A 82 2.62 14.75 5.44
N PHE A 83 1.92 14.20 4.45
CA PHE A 83 2.49 13.90 3.14
C PHE A 83 1.89 14.81 2.06
N ASN A 84 2.67 15.14 1.05
CA ASN A 84 2.16 15.82 -0.14
C ASN A 84 1.36 14.84 -1.02
N ALA A 85 0.23 14.39 -0.49
CA ALA A 85 -0.68 13.45 -1.11
C ALA A 85 -2.05 13.59 -0.47
N GLY A 86 -3.12 13.44 -1.21
CA GLY A 86 -4.50 13.47 -0.70
C GLY A 86 -4.75 14.66 0.24
N ARG A 87 -5.02 14.40 1.50
CA ARG A 87 -5.34 15.42 2.53
C ARG A 87 -4.23 16.42 2.79
N GLY A 88 -2.97 16.02 2.63
CA GLY A 88 -1.80 16.86 2.90
C GLY A 88 -1.21 17.51 1.66
N ALA A 89 -1.89 17.41 0.51
CA ALA A 89 -1.40 17.95 -0.76
C ALA A 89 -1.19 19.48 -0.69
N VAL A 90 -0.11 19.94 -1.33
CA VAL A 90 0.20 21.36 -1.45
C VAL A 90 -0.76 22.03 -2.42
N PHE A 91 -0.92 23.35 -2.27
CA PHE A 91 -1.71 24.15 -3.18
C PHE A 91 -0.96 24.39 -4.51
N THR A 92 -1.72 24.43 -5.60
CA THR A 92 -1.25 24.93 -6.89
C THR A 92 -1.01 26.44 -6.84
N HIS A 93 -0.44 27.00 -7.92
CA HIS A 93 -0.30 28.46 -8.07
C HIS A 93 -1.62 29.21 -7.89
N ASP A 94 -2.74 28.61 -8.32
CA ASP A 94 -4.08 29.22 -8.26
C ASP A 94 -4.76 29.01 -6.90
N GLY A 95 -4.09 28.38 -5.92
CA GLY A 95 -4.62 28.14 -4.59
C GLY A 95 -5.60 26.98 -4.50
N GLU A 96 -5.60 26.10 -5.50
CA GLU A 96 -6.40 24.89 -5.51
C GLU A 96 -5.56 23.65 -5.15
N VAL A 97 -6.20 22.53 -4.86
CA VAL A 97 -5.55 21.23 -4.70
C VAL A 97 -5.77 20.40 -5.95
N GLU A 98 -4.70 19.94 -6.57
CA GLU A 98 -4.69 18.98 -7.66
C GLU A 98 -3.85 17.77 -7.26
N LEU A 99 -4.38 16.59 -7.54
CA LEU A 99 -3.79 15.32 -7.13
C LEU A 99 -3.46 14.47 -8.35
N ASP A 100 -2.33 13.81 -8.30
CA ASP A 100 -1.88 12.82 -9.28
C ASP A 100 -1.63 11.50 -8.56
N ASP A 101 -1.91 10.40 -9.23
CA ASP A 101 -1.58 9.08 -8.72
C ASP A 101 -1.42 8.06 -9.85
N SER A 102 -0.74 6.96 -9.56
CA SER A 102 -0.57 5.86 -10.48
C SER A 102 -0.35 4.54 -9.74
N ILE A 103 -0.81 3.46 -10.38
CA ILE A 103 -0.61 2.10 -9.89
C ILE A 103 -0.27 1.18 -11.06
N MET A 104 0.56 0.18 -10.81
CA MET A 104 0.92 -0.82 -11.82
C MET A 104 1.02 -2.20 -11.19
N ARG A 105 0.53 -3.21 -11.90
CA ARG A 105 0.75 -4.62 -11.57
C ARG A 105 2.02 -5.12 -12.21
N GLY A 106 2.79 -5.91 -11.46
CA GLY A 106 4.04 -6.47 -11.96
C GLY A 106 3.89 -7.78 -12.73
N ASP A 107 2.75 -8.46 -12.63
CA ASP A 107 2.49 -9.75 -13.28
C ASP A 107 2.11 -9.61 -14.77
N ASP A 108 1.34 -8.59 -15.12
CA ASP A 108 0.87 -8.35 -16.49
C ASP A 108 1.20 -6.94 -17.01
N LEU A 109 1.86 -6.11 -16.19
CA LEU A 109 2.25 -4.73 -16.47
C LEU A 109 1.05 -3.79 -16.74
N ASN A 110 -0.16 -4.22 -16.35
CA ASN A 110 -1.33 -3.35 -16.43
C ASN A 110 -1.16 -2.17 -15.47
N ALA A 111 -1.49 -0.96 -15.91
CA ALA A 111 -1.28 0.26 -15.15
C ALA A 111 -2.47 1.21 -15.29
N GLY A 112 -2.75 1.93 -14.22
CA GLY A 112 -3.70 3.03 -14.20
C GLY A 112 -3.05 4.29 -13.65
N ALA A 113 -3.40 5.43 -14.20
CA ALA A 113 -2.92 6.74 -13.75
C ALA A 113 -4.00 7.80 -13.86
N VAL A 114 -3.97 8.75 -12.93
CA VAL A 114 -4.83 9.93 -12.93
C VAL A 114 -3.99 11.17 -12.66
N THR A 115 -4.38 12.31 -13.22
CA THR A 115 -3.68 13.58 -13.03
C THR A 115 -4.66 14.74 -12.93
N GLY A 116 -4.32 15.77 -12.15
CA GLY A 116 -5.11 16.99 -11.99
C GLY A 116 -6.47 16.78 -11.34
N VAL A 117 -6.68 15.70 -10.58
CA VAL A 117 -7.97 15.43 -9.95
C VAL A 117 -8.19 16.32 -8.73
N LYS A 118 -9.37 16.97 -8.63
CA LYS A 118 -9.66 17.99 -7.61
C LYS A 118 -10.66 17.56 -6.54
N ARG A 119 -11.54 16.59 -6.83
CA ARG A 119 -12.68 16.22 -5.97
C ARG A 119 -12.67 14.76 -5.56
N VAL A 120 -11.50 14.18 -5.50
CA VAL A 120 -11.30 12.78 -5.10
C VAL A 120 -10.50 12.78 -3.80
N ARG A 121 -11.00 12.10 -2.79
CA ARG A 121 -10.31 12.02 -1.50
C ARG A 121 -9.03 11.20 -1.59
N ASN A 122 -9.11 10.05 -2.25
CA ASN A 122 -8.04 9.09 -2.38
C ASN A 122 -7.79 8.78 -3.86
N PRO A 123 -6.89 9.51 -4.54
CA PRO A 123 -6.64 9.33 -5.96
C PRO A 123 -6.12 7.93 -6.32
N ILE A 124 -5.45 7.22 -5.41
CA ILE A 124 -5.01 5.84 -5.65
C ILE A 124 -6.17 4.90 -6.01
N LEU A 125 -7.34 5.09 -5.39
CA LEU A 125 -8.52 4.28 -5.71
C LEU A 125 -9.04 4.57 -7.13
N LEU A 126 -8.91 5.81 -7.59
CA LEU A 126 -9.28 6.17 -8.95
C LEU A 126 -8.26 5.64 -9.97
N ALA A 127 -6.96 5.70 -9.64
CA ALA A 127 -5.92 5.11 -10.47
C ALA A 127 -6.11 3.58 -10.62
N GLU A 128 -6.51 2.89 -9.55
CA GLU A 128 -6.84 1.46 -9.59
C GLU A 128 -8.07 1.17 -10.47
N GLN A 129 -9.08 2.05 -10.48
CA GLN A 129 -10.27 1.89 -11.32
C GLN A 129 -10.00 2.08 -12.82
N VAL A 130 -9.00 2.87 -13.20
CA VAL A 130 -8.63 3.07 -14.60
C VAL A 130 -7.59 2.08 -15.09
N MET A 131 -6.99 1.31 -14.19
CA MET A 131 -6.13 0.17 -14.51
C MET A 131 -6.92 -1.01 -15.06
#